data_5b280173728d13db3353bb3e75d5c63b
#
_entry.id   5b280173728d13db3353bb3e75d5c63b
#
_cell.length_a   1.000
_cell.length_b   1.000
_cell.length_c   1.000
_cell.angle_alpha   90.00
_cell.angle_beta   90.00
_cell.angle_gamma   90.00
#
_symmetry.space_group_name_H-M   'P 1'
#
loop_
_entity.id
_entity.type
_entity.pdbx_description
1 polymer ?
#
loop_
_entity_poly.entity_id
_entity_poly.type
_entity_poly.pdbx_seq_one_letter_code
_entity_poly.pdbx_strand_id
1 'polypeptide(L)'
;KWCAPLLDLPAHCYPQSYFARRIELGASEVNRLFLTACGVTHSLIETGFRGTEIHGPDGMAKLAGHKVDKVIRLETTAEKLLDTGTVTSESFVTDFARELAIAAKGAVGLKSIVAYRYGLHFEPSPPSQQEVQKAIEPVLRQVDSGAPARIDDPILLRHLIFAGLELNLPIQFHIGYGD
;
A
#
# COMPACT_ATOMS: atom_id res chain seq x y z
N LYS A 1 29.80 1.00 3.01
CA LYS A 1 30.43 0.60 4.28
C LYS A 1 29.80 -0.69 4.81
N TRP A 2 28.48 -0.72 5.06
CA TRP A 2 27.81 -1.87 5.69
C TRP A 2 27.49 -3.00 4.74
N CYS A 3 27.10 -2.67 3.50
CA CYS A 3 26.68 -3.67 2.50
C CYS A 3 27.84 -4.38 1.80
N ALA A 4 28.98 -3.72 1.61
CA ALA A 4 30.12 -4.31 0.88
C ALA A 4 30.68 -5.58 1.54
N PRO A 5 30.89 -5.64 2.87
CA PRO A 5 31.33 -6.87 3.53
C PRO A 5 30.38 -8.05 3.38
N LEU A 6 29.07 -7.81 3.25
CA LEU A 6 28.07 -8.85 3.03
C LEU A 6 28.16 -9.46 1.61
N LEU A 7 28.90 -8.83 0.73
CA LEU A 7 29.19 -9.27 -0.63
C LEU A 7 30.65 -9.76 -0.80
N ASP A 8 31.32 -10.06 0.32
CA ASP A 8 32.75 -10.44 0.35
C ASP A 8 33.70 -9.38 -0.20
N LEU A 9 33.38 -8.10 -0.02
CA LEU A 9 34.17 -6.97 -0.45
C LEU A 9 34.69 -6.15 0.74
N PRO A 10 35.81 -5.45 0.60
CA PRO A 10 36.28 -4.49 1.61
C PRO A 10 35.20 -3.43 1.91
N ALA A 11 35.09 -3.00 3.18
CA ALA A 11 34.10 -2.04 3.64
C ALA A 11 34.04 -0.71 2.85
N HIS A 12 35.18 -0.33 2.25
CA HIS A 12 35.35 0.87 1.44
C HIS A 12 35.86 0.53 0.02
N CYS A 13 35.28 -0.49 -0.60
CA CYS A 13 35.57 -0.85 -1.98
C CYS A 13 35.16 0.25 -2.96
N TYR A 14 35.76 0.24 -4.15
CA TYR A 14 35.36 1.13 -5.23
C TYR A 14 33.94 0.82 -5.70
N PRO A 15 33.15 1.84 -6.10
CA PRO A 15 31.78 1.64 -6.60
C PRO A 15 31.68 0.62 -7.73
N GLN A 16 32.65 0.62 -8.65
CA GLN A 16 32.68 -0.31 -9.77
C GLN A 16 32.79 -1.77 -9.31
N SER A 17 33.63 -2.05 -8.31
CA SER A 17 33.78 -3.39 -7.74
C SER A 17 32.48 -3.83 -7.02
N TYR A 18 31.85 -2.89 -6.32
CA TYR A 18 30.55 -3.15 -5.64
C TYR A 18 29.45 -3.51 -6.62
N PHE A 19 29.30 -2.74 -7.71
CA PHE A 19 28.31 -3.03 -8.73
C PHE A 19 28.60 -4.32 -9.50
N ALA A 20 29.85 -4.57 -9.88
CA ALA A 20 30.23 -5.81 -10.54
C ALA A 20 29.89 -7.04 -9.71
N ARG A 21 30.19 -7.02 -8.41
CA ARG A 21 29.87 -8.12 -7.50
C ARG A 21 28.37 -8.33 -7.33
N ARG A 22 27.58 -7.26 -7.27
CA ARG A 22 26.10 -7.35 -7.22
C ARG A 22 25.52 -7.97 -8.49
N ILE A 23 26.07 -7.63 -9.65
CA ILE A 23 25.66 -8.21 -10.94
C ILE A 23 26.01 -9.71 -10.97
N GLU A 24 27.20 -10.08 -10.53
CA GLU A 24 27.66 -11.47 -10.47
C GLU A 24 26.74 -12.34 -9.58
N LEU A 25 26.41 -11.85 -8.39
CA LEU A 25 25.52 -12.55 -7.43
C LEU A 25 24.06 -12.58 -7.89
N GLY A 26 23.62 -11.56 -8.60
CA GLY A 26 22.24 -11.37 -8.99
C GLY A 26 21.35 -10.80 -7.87
N ALA A 27 20.22 -10.23 -8.27
CA ALA A 27 19.32 -9.50 -7.33
C ALA A 27 18.80 -10.38 -6.21
N SER A 28 18.42 -11.62 -6.49
CA SER A 28 17.85 -12.54 -5.50
C SER A 28 18.82 -12.84 -4.35
N GLU A 29 20.07 -13.17 -4.68
CA GLU A 29 21.07 -13.49 -3.67
C GLU A 29 21.48 -12.24 -2.87
N VAL A 30 21.67 -11.10 -3.54
CA VAL A 30 21.97 -9.83 -2.85
C VAL A 30 20.88 -9.45 -1.87
N ASN A 31 19.61 -9.55 -2.25
CA ASN A 31 18.49 -9.25 -1.37
C ASN A 31 18.44 -10.21 -0.17
N ARG A 32 18.61 -11.50 -0.43
CA ARG A 32 18.66 -12.51 0.64
C ARG A 32 19.76 -12.21 1.66
N LEU A 33 20.97 -11.93 1.20
CA LEU A 33 22.10 -11.60 2.06
C LEU A 33 21.83 -10.34 2.91
N PHE A 34 21.28 -9.30 2.32
CA PHE A 34 21.03 -8.04 3.02
C PHE A 34 19.91 -8.18 4.04
N LEU A 35 18.81 -8.79 3.67
CA LEU A 35 17.66 -8.99 4.59
C LEU A 35 18.04 -9.91 5.77
N THR A 36 18.78 -10.98 5.50
CA THR A 36 19.29 -11.86 6.55
C THR A 36 20.23 -11.13 7.50
N ALA A 37 21.17 -10.35 6.96
CA ALA A 37 22.15 -9.60 7.77
C ALA A 37 21.50 -8.49 8.62
N CYS A 38 20.36 -7.95 8.19
CA CYS A 38 19.57 -7.00 8.98
C CYS A 38 18.77 -7.67 10.10
N GLY A 39 18.76 -9.00 10.21
CA GLY A 39 17.97 -9.72 11.21
C GLY A 39 16.46 -9.62 10.99
N VAL A 40 16.01 -9.31 9.76
CA VAL A 40 14.59 -9.23 9.43
C VAL A 40 14.02 -10.64 9.39
N THR A 41 13.08 -10.92 10.27
CA THR A 41 12.39 -12.23 10.39
C THR A 41 10.97 -12.20 9.86
N HIS A 42 10.42 -11.00 9.62
CA HIS A 42 9.05 -10.81 9.16
C HIS A 42 8.91 -9.49 8.42
N SER A 43 8.31 -9.51 7.24
CA SER A 43 8.00 -8.32 6.45
C SER A 43 6.50 -8.17 6.25
N LEU A 44 6.04 -6.93 6.23
CA LEU A 44 4.66 -6.56 5.88
C LEU A 44 4.69 -5.85 4.53
N ILE A 45 4.02 -6.41 3.52
CA ILE A 45 4.07 -5.91 2.14
C ILE A 45 2.72 -5.33 1.71
N GLU A 46 2.77 -4.11 1.22
CA GLU A 46 1.66 -3.41 0.60
C GLU A 46 1.96 -3.22 -0.89
N THR A 47 1.06 -3.65 -1.78
CA THR A 47 1.24 -3.66 -3.24
C THR A 47 0.27 -2.72 -3.96
N GLY A 48 -0.33 -1.77 -3.28
CA GLY A 48 -1.28 -0.82 -3.87
C GLY A 48 -0.65 0.21 -4.82
N PHE A 49 0.67 0.43 -4.73
CA PHE A 49 1.38 1.29 -5.66
C PHE A 49 2.31 0.46 -6.55
N ARG A 50 2.13 0.56 -7.88
CA ARG A 50 2.92 -0.16 -8.90
C ARG A 50 3.01 -1.68 -8.63
N GLY A 51 1.93 -2.27 -8.14
CA GLY A 51 1.90 -3.66 -7.68
C GLY A 51 2.31 -4.71 -8.73
N THR A 52 2.22 -4.38 -10.02
CA THR A 52 2.67 -5.24 -11.12
C THR A 52 4.18 -5.20 -11.36
N GLU A 53 4.87 -4.19 -10.79
CA GLU A 53 6.31 -3.97 -10.96
C GLU A 53 7.13 -4.44 -9.75
N ILE A 54 6.47 -4.85 -8.67
CA ILE A 54 7.10 -5.28 -7.42
C ILE A 54 6.67 -6.69 -7.04
N HIS A 55 7.45 -7.34 -6.18
CA HIS A 55 7.06 -8.63 -5.62
C HIS A 55 5.88 -8.50 -4.67
N GLY A 56 4.86 -9.35 -4.86
CA GLY A 56 3.83 -9.57 -3.85
C GLY A 56 4.36 -10.38 -2.66
N PRO A 57 3.52 -10.65 -1.64
CA PRO A 57 3.93 -11.35 -0.42
C PRO A 57 4.63 -12.68 -0.68
N ASP A 58 4.09 -13.53 -1.55
CA ASP A 58 4.67 -14.85 -1.86
C ASP A 58 6.03 -14.74 -2.57
N GLY A 59 6.16 -13.82 -3.52
CA GLY A 59 7.42 -13.55 -4.21
C GLY A 59 8.48 -13.01 -3.25
N MET A 60 8.06 -12.10 -2.37
CA MET A 60 8.95 -11.53 -1.37
C MET A 60 9.36 -12.56 -0.31
N ALA A 61 8.46 -13.44 0.12
CA ALA A 61 8.80 -14.51 1.06
C ALA A 61 9.87 -15.47 0.50
N LYS A 62 9.74 -15.85 -0.78
CA LYS A 62 10.75 -16.67 -1.45
C LYS A 62 12.10 -15.98 -1.56
N LEU A 63 12.09 -14.68 -1.89
CA LEU A 63 13.31 -13.88 -2.03
C LEU A 63 14.00 -13.65 -0.70
N ALA A 64 13.25 -13.35 0.35
CA ALA A 64 13.76 -12.95 1.65
C ALA A 64 14.09 -14.14 2.56
N GLY A 65 13.47 -15.28 2.33
CA GLY A 65 13.62 -16.47 3.16
C GLY A 65 13.02 -16.36 4.57
N HIS A 66 12.05 -15.44 4.75
CA HIS A 66 11.34 -15.23 6.00
C HIS A 66 9.83 -15.02 5.77
N LYS A 67 9.07 -14.96 6.86
CA LYS A 67 7.61 -14.75 6.81
C LYS A 67 7.27 -13.38 6.22
N VAL A 68 6.29 -13.36 5.32
CA VAL A 68 5.76 -12.13 4.72
C VAL A 68 4.24 -12.16 4.77
N ASP A 69 3.65 -11.13 5.35
CA ASP A 69 2.21 -10.94 5.37
C ASP A 69 1.82 -9.70 4.54
N LYS A 70 0.56 -9.66 4.12
CA LYS A 70 0.05 -8.55 3.32
C LYS A 70 -0.62 -7.48 4.16
N VAL A 71 -0.50 -6.25 3.70
CA VAL A 71 -1.23 -5.07 4.17
C VAL A 71 -2.03 -4.50 3.00
N ILE A 72 -3.26 -4.09 3.24
CA ILE A 72 -4.17 -3.59 2.20
C ILE A 72 -4.27 -2.06 2.28
N ARG A 73 -4.03 -1.38 1.15
CA ARG A 73 -4.21 0.07 1.05
C ARG A 73 -5.68 0.41 0.80
N LEU A 74 -6.25 1.20 1.70
CA LEU A 74 -7.65 1.62 1.65
C LEU A 74 -7.98 2.37 0.36
N GLU A 75 -7.20 3.39 0.04
CA GLU A 75 -7.42 4.26 -1.12
C GLU A 75 -7.36 3.47 -2.42
N THR A 76 -6.35 2.61 -2.60
CA THR A 76 -6.23 1.80 -3.83
C THR A 76 -7.36 0.79 -3.96
N THR A 77 -7.87 0.25 -2.85
CA THR A 77 -9.02 -0.65 -2.87
C THR A 77 -10.27 0.09 -3.36
N ALA A 78 -10.51 1.30 -2.87
CA ALA A 78 -11.64 2.11 -3.30
C ALA A 78 -11.50 2.60 -4.75
N GLU A 79 -10.32 3.06 -5.16
CA GLU A 79 -10.05 3.53 -6.51
C GLU A 79 -10.24 2.41 -7.55
N LYS A 80 -9.73 1.21 -7.29
CA LYS A 80 -9.96 0.03 -8.16
C LYS A 80 -11.43 -0.36 -8.26
N LEU A 81 -12.17 -0.27 -7.16
CA LEU A 81 -13.60 -0.50 -7.17
C LEU A 81 -14.33 0.53 -8.07
N LEU A 82 -13.99 1.80 -7.93
CA LEU A 82 -14.58 2.88 -8.73
C LEU A 82 -14.23 2.76 -10.23
N ASP A 83 -13.00 2.37 -10.56
CA ASP A 83 -12.54 2.16 -11.94
C ASP A 83 -13.29 1.03 -12.68
N THR A 84 -14.09 0.21 -11.97
CA THR A 84 -14.98 -0.76 -12.62
C THR A 84 -16.15 -0.10 -13.37
N GLY A 85 -16.49 1.15 -13.05
CA GLY A 85 -17.61 1.89 -13.62
C GLY A 85 -18.99 1.35 -13.22
N THR A 86 -19.08 0.48 -12.20
CA THR A 86 -20.35 -0.15 -11.78
C THR A 86 -20.94 0.43 -10.52
N VAL A 87 -20.19 1.32 -9.85
CA VAL A 87 -20.55 1.92 -8.55
C VAL A 87 -21.37 3.17 -8.74
N THR A 88 -22.41 3.33 -7.93
CA THR A 88 -23.20 4.57 -7.84
C THR A 88 -22.97 5.29 -6.52
N SER A 89 -23.44 6.53 -6.41
CA SER A 89 -23.34 7.28 -5.13
C SER A 89 -24.08 6.57 -3.99
N GLU A 90 -25.19 5.91 -4.27
CA GLU A 90 -26.00 5.17 -3.31
C GLU A 90 -25.34 3.86 -2.87
N SER A 91 -24.63 3.19 -3.80
CA SER A 91 -24.05 1.87 -3.55
C SER A 91 -22.65 1.92 -2.96
N PHE A 92 -21.91 3.01 -3.15
CA PHE A 92 -20.48 3.11 -2.82
C PHE A 92 -20.13 2.65 -1.41
N VAL A 93 -20.87 3.10 -0.39
CA VAL A 93 -20.61 2.74 1.02
C VAL A 93 -20.65 1.22 1.21
N THR A 94 -21.69 0.58 0.68
CA THR A 94 -21.89 -0.87 0.82
C THR A 94 -20.90 -1.66 -0.05
N ASP A 95 -20.68 -1.21 -1.28
CA ASP A 95 -19.77 -1.85 -2.22
C ASP A 95 -18.33 -1.78 -1.75
N PHE A 96 -17.90 -0.62 -1.22
CA PHE A 96 -16.56 -0.48 -0.66
C PHE A 96 -16.37 -1.38 0.58
N ALA A 97 -17.31 -1.41 1.50
CA ALA A 97 -17.23 -2.28 2.68
C ALA A 97 -17.09 -3.77 2.28
N ARG A 98 -17.87 -4.21 1.29
CA ARG A 98 -17.80 -5.58 0.75
C ARG A 98 -16.43 -5.86 0.09
N GLU A 99 -15.97 -4.97 -0.77
CA GLU A 99 -14.71 -5.12 -1.49
C GLU A 99 -13.51 -5.11 -0.53
N LEU A 100 -13.54 -4.20 0.45
CA LEU A 100 -12.50 -4.13 1.48
C LEU A 100 -12.44 -5.43 2.31
N ALA A 101 -13.59 -5.98 2.70
CA ALA A 101 -13.64 -7.25 3.43
C ALA A 101 -13.07 -8.41 2.60
N ILE A 102 -13.32 -8.43 1.28
CA ILE A 102 -12.73 -9.42 0.36
C ILE A 102 -11.22 -9.25 0.26
N ALA A 103 -10.75 -8.02 0.00
CA ALA A 103 -9.34 -7.70 -0.14
C ALA A 103 -8.54 -8.00 1.13
N ALA A 104 -9.14 -7.77 2.29
CA ALA A 104 -8.53 -7.96 3.60
C ALA A 104 -8.42 -9.43 4.04
N LYS A 105 -9.01 -10.38 3.31
CA LYS A 105 -8.85 -11.81 3.65
C LYS A 105 -7.38 -12.20 3.69
N GLY A 106 -6.94 -12.69 4.88
CA GLY A 106 -5.55 -13.07 5.15
C GLY A 106 -4.57 -11.89 5.21
N ALA A 107 -5.04 -10.65 5.26
CA ALA A 107 -4.21 -9.50 5.60
C ALA A 107 -4.05 -9.38 7.12
N VAL A 108 -2.93 -8.82 7.56
CA VAL A 108 -2.63 -8.57 8.98
C VAL A 108 -2.82 -7.11 9.38
N GLY A 109 -3.10 -6.25 8.41
CA GLY A 109 -3.32 -4.83 8.64
C GLY A 109 -3.78 -4.11 7.37
N LEU A 110 -4.14 -2.86 7.56
CA LEU A 110 -4.54 -1.92 6.53
C LEU A 110 -3.54 -0.77 6.45
N LYS A 111 -3.58 -0.01 5.37
CA LYS A 111 -2.76 1.18 5.20
C LYS A 111 -3.57 2.32 4.63
N SER A 112 -3.32 3.54 5.12
CA SER A 112 -3.83 4.77 4.53
C SER A 112 -2.70 5.73 4.21
N ILE A 113 -2.85 6.44 3.11
CA ILE A 113 -1.97 7.52 2.65
C ILE A 113 -2.62 8.90 2.83
N VAL A 114 -3.63 8.99 3.67
CA VAL A 114 -4.39 10.22 3.93
C VAL A 114 -3.48 11.41 4.29
N ALA A 115 -2.37 11.14 5.01
CA ALA A 115 -1.50 12.20 5.52
C ALA A 115 -0.91 13.10 4.42
N TYR A 116 -0.60 12.57 3.24
CA TYR A 116 -0.10 13.38 2.15
C TYR A 116 -1.12 13.64 1.03
N ARG A 117 -2.27 12.98 1.02
CA ARG A 117 -3.39 13.37 0.15
C ARG A 117 -4.17 14.57 0.67
N TYR A 118 -4.34 14.65 1.99
CA TYR A 118 -5.10 15.70 2.66
C TYR A 118 -4.40 16.22 3.91
N GLY A 119 -3.82 15.35 4.73
CA GLY A 119 -3.28 15.62 6.05
C GLY A 119 -3.93 14.76 7.11
N LEU A 120 -3.51 14.94 8.37
CA LEU A 120 -4.11 14.23 9.52
C LEU A 120 -5.13 15.10 10.27
N HIS A 121 -5.45 16.27 9.73
CA HIS A 121 -6.41 17.20 10.31
C HIS A 121 -7.80 16.96 9.72
N PHE A 122 -8.54 16.03 10.30
CA PHE A 122 -9.94 15.74 9.93
C PHE A 122 -10.78 15.42 11.16
N GLU A 123 -12.09 15.49 11.02
CA GLU A 123 -13.06 15.22 12.09
C GLU A 123 -12.87 13.81 12.67
N PRO A 124 -12.90 13.66 14.01
CA PRO A 124 -12.66 12.39 14.69
C PRO A 124 -13.85 11.42 14.68
N SER A 125 -14.90 11.71 13.91
CA SER A 125 -16.11 10.90 13.80
C SER A 125 -16.32 10.40 12.36
N PRO A 126 -17.02 9.28 12.14
CA PRO A 126 -17.33 8.82 10.78
C PRO A 126 -18.25 9.84 10.07
N PRO A 127 -18.08 10.04 8.75
CA PRO A 127 -19.03 10.84 7.98
C PRO A 127 -20.38 10.12 7.87
N SER A 128 -21.44 10.90 7.75
CA SER A 128 -22.76 10.36 7.43
C SER A 128 -22.80 9.79 6.02
N GLN A 129 -23.70 8.85 5.76
CA GLN A 129 -23.90 8.29 4.42
C GLN A 129 -24.22 9.37 3.38
N GLN A 130 -24.99 10.40 3.75
CA GLN A 130 -25.33 11.51 2.85
C GLN A 130 -24.10 12.34 2.47
N GLU A 131 -23.18 12.60 3.42
CA GLU A 131 -21.92 13.28 3.13
C GLU A 131 -21.08 12.48 2.16
N VAL A 132 -20.97 11.16 2.38
CA VAL A 132 -20.21 10.28 1.49
C VAL A 132 -20.83 10.23 0.07
N GLN A 133 -22.15 10.09 -0.03
CA GLN A 133 -22.86 10.09 -1.31
C GLN A 133 -22.60 11.37 -2.11
N LYS A 134 -22.66 12.53 -1.44
CA LYS A 134 -22.38 13.81 -2.09
C LYS A 134 -20.89 13.95 -2.48
N ALA A 135 -19.99 13.51 -1.61
CA ALA A 135 -18.55 13.62 -1.85
C ALA A 135 -18.05 12.71 -2.97
N ILE A 136 -18.69 11.56 -3.22
CA ILE A 136 -18.27 10.61 -4.26
C ILE A 136 -18.69 11.05 -5.68
N GLU A 137 -19.74 11.85 -5.84
CA GLU A 137 -20.24 12.26 -7.17
C GLU A 137 -19.19 12.87 -8.10
N PRO A 138 -18.28 13.77 -7.65
CA PRO A 138 -17.24 14.30 -8.52
C PRO A 138 -16.29 13.21 -9.03
N VAL A 139 -15.97 12.22 -8.19
CA VAL A 139 -15.09 11.10 -8.55
C VAL A 139 -15.77 10.19 -9.57
N LEU A 140 -17.07 9.90 -9.39
CA LEU A 140 -17.85 9.13 -10.37
C LEU A 140 -17.88 9.83 -11.73
N ARG A 141 -18.14 11.15 -11.77
CA ARG A 141 -18.08 11.92 -13.02
C ARG A 141 -16.70 11.89 -13.68
N GLN A 142 -15.63 11.88 -12.89
CA GLN A 142 -14.27 11.73 -13.39
C GLN A 142 -14.08 10.37 -14.07
N VAL A 143 -14.51 9.29 -13.42
CA VAL A 143 -14.45 7.92 -13.97
C VAL A 143 -15.29 7.81 -15.25
N ASP A 144 -16.50 8.35 -15.26
CA ASP A 144 -17.39 8.35 -16.43
C ASP A 144 -16.76 9.10 -17.63
N SER A 145 -15.90 10.08 -17.38
CA SER A 145 -15.14 10.78 -18.42
C SER A 145 -13.92 10.00 -18.95
N GLY A 146 -13.66 8.80 -18.40
CA GLY A 146 -12.53 7.94 -18.77
C GLY A 146 -11.23 8.24 -18.03
N ALA A 147 -11.25 9.11 -17.01
CA ALA A 147 -10.09 9.35 -16.16
C ALA A 147 -10.07 8.37 -14.98
N PRO A 148 -8.88 7.95 -14.51
CA PRO A 148 -8.79 7.00 -13.39
C PRO A 148 -9.34 7.63 -12.12
N ALA A 149 -9.95 6.82 -11.26
CA ALA A 149 -10.44 7.25 -9.97
C ALA A 149 -9.27 7.74 -9.08
N ARG A 150 -9.50 8.86 -8.39
CA ARG A 150 -8.59 9.37 -7.35
C ARG A 150 -9.39 9.89 -6.17
N ILE A 151 -9.12 9.34 -5.00
CA ILE A 151 -9.77 9.75 -3.75
C ILE A 151 -8.81 10.66 -2.99
N ASP A 152 -9.10 11.95 -2.95
CA ASP A 152 -8.39 12.98 -2.18
C ASP A 152 -9.36 13.89 -1.37
N ASP A 153 -10.66 13.70 -1.51
CA ASP A 153 -11.67 14.37 -0.71
C ASP A 153 -11.60 13.90 0.76
N PRO A 154 -11.54 14.82 1.75
CA PRO A 154 -11.40 14.48 3.15
C PRO A 154 -12.56 13.66 3.74
N ILE A 155 -13.77 13.82 3.22
CA ILE A 155 -14.94 13.04 3.66
C ILE A 155 -14.79 11.59 3.20
N LEU A 156 -14.37 11.39 1.95
CA LEU A 156 -14.12 10.05 1.41
C LEU A 156 -12.97 9.38 2.13
N LEU A 157 -11.82 10.06 2.29
CA LEU A 157 -10.66 9.52 2.99
C LEU A 157 -11.01 9.11 4.43
N ARG A 158 -11.78 9.95 5.13
CA ARG A 158 -12.29 9.64 6.46
C ARG A 158 -13.21 8.43 6.45
N HIS A 159 -14.13 8.33 5.48
CA HIS A 159 -14.99 7.16 5.31
C HIS A 159 -14.18 5.87 5.15
N LEU A 160 -13.14 5.87 4.31
CA LEU A 160 -12.30 4.69 4.09
C LEU A 160 -11.62 4.24 5.40
N ILE A 161 -11.13 5.19 6.21
CA ILE A 161 -10.50 4.89 7.50
C ILE A 161 -11.51 4.24 8.45
N PHE A 162 -12.70 4.82 8.61
CA PHE A 162 -13.71 4.27 9.51
C PHE A 162 -14.23 2.92 9.04
N ALA A 163 -14.43 2.72 7.74
CA ALA A 163 -14.74 1.40 7.19
C ALA A 163 -13.63 0.36 7.45
N GLY A 164 -12.37 0.80 7.43
CA GLY A 164 -11.22 -0.05 7.80
C GLY A 164 -11.25 -0.45 9.27
N LEU A 165 -11.64 0.43 10.18
CA LEU A 165 -11.74 0.15 11.61
C LEU A 165 -12.78 -0.95 11.92
N GLU A 166 -13.87 -1.05 11.14
CA GLU A 166 -14.89 -2.09 11.30
C GLU A 166 -14.34 -3.52 11.07
N LEU A 167 -13.20 -3.66 10.37
CA LEU A 167 -12.56 -4.95 10.18
C LEU A 167 -11.71 -5.41 11.38
N ASN A 168 -11.58 -4.58 12.41
CA ASN A 168 -10.76 -4.85 13.60
C ASN A 168 -9.29 -5.22 13.25
N LEU A 169 -8.76 -4.59 12.19
CA LEU A 169 -7.35 -4.69 11.80
C LEU A 169 -6.62 -3.37 12.10
N PRO A 170 -5.34 -3.41 12.47
CA PRO A 170 -4.54 -2.20 12.64
C PRO A 170 -4.42 -1.45 11.32
N ILE A 171 -4.45 -0.11 11.38
CA ILE A 171 -4.25 0.75 10.22
C ILE A 171 -2.90 1.45 10.35
N GLN A 172 -2.01 1.22 9.38
CA GLN A 172 -0.76 1.93 9.24
C GLN A 172 -1.01 3.25 8.48
N PHE A 173 -0.71 4.38 9.08
CA PHE A 173 -0.73 5.66 8.40
C PHE A 173 0.65 5.99 7.83
N HIS A 174 0.71 6.33 6.55
CA HIS A 174 1.91 6.92 5.96
C HIS A 174 2.05 8.35 6.49
N ILE A 175 3.18 8.64 7.12
CA ILE A 175 3.55 9.98 7.60
C ILE A 175 4.96 10.31 7.12
N GLY A 176 5.26 11.60 6.93
CA GLY A 176 6.56 12.06 6.44
C GLY A 176 6.40 12.88 5.17
N TYR A 177 7.40 12.80 4.27
CA TYR A 177 7.32 13.49 2.99
C TYR A 177 6.24 12.83 2.10
N GLY A 178 5.41 13.68 1.50
CA GLY A 178 4.45 13.28 0.48
C GLY A 178 5.12 13.06 -0.89
N ASP A 179 4.28 12.66 -1.84
CA ASP A 179 4.67 12.52 -3.25
C ASP A 179 4.94 13.88 -3.92
#